data_72eaa2c8c7d431289cd3fe16652c0bef
#
_entry.id   72eaa2c8c7d431289cd3fe16652c0bef
#
_cell.length_a   1.000
_cell.length_b   1.000
_cell.length_c   1.000
_cell.angle_alpha   90.00
_cell.angle_beta   90.00
_cell.angle_gamma   90.00
#
_symmetry.space_group_name_H-M   'P 1'
#
loop_
_entity.id
_entity.type
_entity.pdbx_description
1 polymer ?
#
loop_
_entity_poly.entity_id
_entity_poly.type
_entity_poly.pdbx_seq_one_letter_code
_entity_poly.pdbx_strand_id
1 'polypeptide(L)'
;MTMASVPKPDPQEAAKYFQQKLDCTTGPIELSHWIEEKASVQVVDVRAADDFEKGHIPGAVNVPRDQWAGAKGLSRDKTNVIYCYSQTCHLAAAAAVEFSKKGFSCIELEGGFITWQRASLPVTQTAGKA
;
A
#
# COMPACT_ATOMS: atom_id res chain seq x y z
N MET A 1 39.22 -14.31 10.47
CA MET A 1 38.34 -13.29 9.87
C MET A 1 37.31 -13.95 8.98
N THR A 2 36.06 -13.67 9.24
CA THR A 2 34.96 -14.23 8.46
C THR A 2 34.67 -13.31 7.27
N MET A 3 34.65 -13.86 6.07
CA MET A 3 34.27 -13.09 4.90
C MET A 3 32.75 -12.95 4.85
N ALA A 4 32.29 -11.75 4.51
CA ALA A 4 30.88 -11.52 4.32
C ALA A 4 30.36 -12.36 3.17
N SER A 5 29.18 -12.94 3.37
CA SER A 5 28.51 -13.72 2.34
C SER A 5 27.54 -12.81 1.58
N VAL A 6 27.73 -12.73 0.26
CA VAL A 6 26.87 -11.93 -0.61
C VAL A 6 25.98 -12.88 -1.40
N PRO A 7 24.66 -12.71 -1.34
CA PRO A 7 23.76 -13.53 -2.15
C PRO A 7 24.10 -13.38 -3.62
N LYS A 8 24.02 -14.48 -4.35
CA LYS A 8 24.21 -14.47 -5.79
C LYS A 8 23.11 -15.32 -6.43
N PRO A 9 21.92 -14.75 -6.55
CA PRO A 9 20.78 -15.50 -7.06
C PRO A 9 20.96 -15.87 -8.53
N ASP A 10 20.29 -16.92 -8.94
CA ASP A 10 20.18 -17.26 -10.36
C ASP A 10 19.49 -16.11 -11.08
N PRO A 11 20.05 -15.60 -12.20
CA PRO A 11 19.45 -14.44 -12.89
C PRO A 11 18.00 -14.63 -13.31
N GLN A 12 17.62 -15.81 -13.75
CA GLN A 12 16.23 -16.08 -14.16
C GLN A 12 15.27 -16.02 -12.98
N GLU A 13 15.67 -16.56 -11.82
CA GLU A 13 14.84 -16.50 -10.62
C GLU A 13 14.76 -15.05 -10.09
N ALA A 14 15.86 -14.33 -10.14
CA ALA A 14 15.85 -12.92 -9.75
C ALA A 14 14.93 -12.10 -10.64
N ALA A 15 14.95 -12.35 -11.96
CA ALA A 15 14.07 -11.65 -12.89
C ALA A 15 12.60 -11.89 -12.57
N LYS A 16 12.21 -13.09 -12.19
CA LYS A 16 10.83 -13.42 -11.79
C LYS A 16 10.43 -12.64 -10.54
N TYR A 17 11.31 -12.62 -9.54
CA TYR A 17 11.04 -11.88 -8.30
C TYR A 17 10.84 -10.40 -8.57
N PHE A 18 11.73 -9.79 -9.32
CA PHE A 18 11.64 -8.36 -9.59
C PHE A 18 10.45 -8.01 -10.47
N GLN A 19 10.08 -8.90 -11.39
CA GLN A 19 8.84 -8.70 -12.15
C GLN A 19 7.62 -8.72 -11.24
N GLN A 20 7.57 -9.65 -10.29
CA GLN A 20 6.49 -9.70 -9.30
C GLN A 20 6.46 -8.44 -8.43
N LYS A 21 7.63 -7.94 -8.05
CA LYS A 21 7.72 -6.68 -7.29
C LYS A 21 7.12 -5.52 -8.08
N LEU A 22 7.45 -5.42 -9.35
CA LEU A 22 6.90 -4.36 -10.21
C LEU A 22 5.39 -4.52 -10.40
N ASP A 23 4.91 -5.76 -10.51
CA ASP A 23 3.49 -6.02 -10.71
C ASP A 23 2.65 -5.82 -9.45
N CYS A 24 3.28 -5.92 -8.28
CA CYS A 24 2.56 -5.91 -7.00
C CYS A 24 2.84 -4.69 -6.12
N THR A 25 3.58 -3.70 -6.62
CA THR A 25 3.92 -2.50 -5.85
C THR A 25 3.79 -1.24 -6.70
N THR A 26 3.71 -0.10 -6.02
CA THR A 26 3.83 1.21 -6.64
C THR A 26 4.54 2.17 -5.69
N GLY A 27 5.03 3.28 -6.20
CA GLY A 27 5.63 4.33 -5.38
C GLY A 27 4.68 5.51 -5.18
N PRO A 28 5.03 6.44 -4.27
CA PRO A 28 4.15 7.57 -3.94
C PRO A 28 3.93 8.53 -5.11
N ILE A 29 4.93 8.81 -5.91
CA ILE A 29 4.79 9.74 -7.04
C ILE A 29 3.86 9.14 -8.10
N GLU A 30 4.06 7.86 -8.43
CA GLU A 30 3.20 7.18 -9.40
C GLU A 30 1.75 7.14 -8.92
N LEU A 31 1.53 6.78 -7.64
CA LEU A 31 0.19 6.76 -7.07
C LEU A 31 -0.45 8.15 -7.10
N SER A 32 0.32 9.19 -6.80
CA SER A 32 -0.16 10.58 -6.86
C SER A 32 -0.68 10.93 -8.25
N HIS A 33 0.05 10.54 -9.29
CA HIS A 33 -0.40 10.75 -10.68
C HIS A 33 -1.68 9.98 -10.98
N TRP A 34 -1.78 8.73 -10.53
CA TRP A 34 -3.01 7.95 -10.73
C TRP A 34 -4.22 8.60 -10.07
N ILE A 35 -4.04 9.15 -8.88
CA ILE A 35 -5.13 9.84 -8.17
C ILE A 35 -5.55 11.09 -8.95
N GLU A 36 -4.59 11.91 -9.39
CA GLU A 36 -4.87 13.12 -10.17
C GLU A 36 -5.58 12.81 -11.48
N GLU A 37 -5.17 11.75 -12.16
CA GLU A 37 -5.75 11.33 -13.44
C GLU A 37 -7.04 10.54 -13.29
N LYS A 38 -7.47 10.29 -12.06
CA LYS A 38 -8.66 9.48 -11.76
C LYS A 38 -8.57 8.09 -12.38
N ALA A 39 -7.37 7.50 -12.29
CA ALA A 39 -7.13 6.13 -12.78
C ALA A 39 -7.94 5.12 -11.97
N SER A 40 -8.02 3.90 -12.49
CA SER A 40 -8.83 2.83 -11.89
C SER A 40 -8.16 2.21 -10.67
N VAL A 41 -8.01 3.02 -9.61
CA VAL A 41 -7.42 2.60 -8.33
C VAL A 41 -8.33 2.95 -7.17
N GLN A 42 -8.33 2.12 -6.15
CA GLN A 42 -8.94 2.39 -4.86
C GLN A 42 -7.84 2.34 -3.81
N VAL A 43 -7.56 3.46 -3.17
CA VAL A 43 -6.53 3.52 -2.13
C VAL A 43 -7.12 2.99 -0.82
N VAL A 44 -6.39 2.11 -0.14
CA VAL A 44 -6.87 1.44 1.08
C VAL A 44 -5.84 1.61 2.18
N ASP A 45 -6.25 2.30 3.25
CA ASP A 45 -5.43 2.54 4.43
C ASP A 45 -5.76 1.49 5.48
N VAL A 46 -4.78 0.64 5.83
CA VAL A 46 -4.99 -0.42 6.82
C VAL A 46 -4.45 -0.08 8.20
N ARG A 47 -4.10 1.20 8.41
CA ARG A 47 -3.69 1.69 9.73
C ARG A 47 -4.88 1.77 10.68
N ALA A 48 -4.60 2.01 11.96
CA ALA A 48 -5.65 2.23 12.94
C ALA A 48 -6.52 3.44 12.55
N ALA A 49 -7.80 3.38 12.93
CA ALA A 49 -8.76 4.44 12.58
C ALA A 49 -8.34 5.82 13.07
N ASP A 50 -7.76 5.92 14.26
CA ASP A 50 -7.31 7.20 14.82
C ASP A 50 -6.22 7.82 13.96
N ASP A 51 -5.30 7.01 13.45
CA ASP A 51 -4.21 7.51 12.61
C ASP A 51 -4.73 7.94 11.24
N PHE A 52 -5.70 7.19 10.70
CA PHE A 52 -6.36 7.56 9.45
C PHE A 52 -7.03 8.93 9.57
N GLU A 53 -7.74 9.17 10.65
CA GLU A 53 -8.44 10.43 10.86
C GLU A 53 -7.49 11.63 10.95
N LYS A 54 -6.29 11.43 11.51
CA LYS A 54 -5.27 12.49 11.64
C LYS A 54 -4.63 12.85 10.31
N GLY A 55 -4.68 11.98 9.35
CA GLY A 55 -4.12 12.24 8.03
C GLY A 55 -4.06 10.98 7.21
N HIS A 56 -4.50 11.05 5.96
CA HIS A 56 -4.47 9.91 5.04
C HIS A 56 -4.37 10.39 3.60
N ILE A 57 -4.04 9.48 2.71
CA ILE A 57 -3.96 9.75 1.29
C ILE A 57 -5.36 10.10 0.77
N PRO A 58 -5.51 11.17 -0.04
CA PRO A 58 -6.81 11.57 -0.56
C PRO A 58 -7.54 10.42 -1.27
N GLY A 59 -8.82 10.25 -0.93
CA GLY A 59 -9.65 9.18 -1.51
C GLY A 59 -9.49 7.81 -0.87
N ALA A 60 -8.60 7.67 0.11
CA ALA A 60 -8.40 6.39 0.77
C ALA A 60 -9.61 6.00 1.62
N VAL A 61 -9.92 4.70 1.64
CA VAL A 61 -10.85 4.13 2.60
C VAL A 61 -10.04 3.48 3.71
N ASN A 62 -10.55 3.50 4.93
CA ASN A 62 -9.86 2.90 6.07
C ASN A 62 -10.42 1.52 6.36
N VAL A 63 -9.56 0.51 6.35
CA VAL A 63 -9.93 -0.87 6.66
C VAL A 63 -8.91 -1.40 7.67
N PRO A 64 -9.06 -1.06 8.95
CA PRO A 64 -8.14 -1.54 9.98
C PRO A 64 -8.28 -3.05 10.16
N ARG A 65 -7.32 -3.65 10.85
CA ARG A 65 -7.17 -5.11 10.93
C ARG A 65 -8.44 -5.86 11.33
N ASP A 66 -9.19 -5.35 12.28
CA ASP A 66 -10.41 -5.98 12.76
C ASP A 66 -11.56 -5.95 11.74
N GLN A 67 -11.38 -5.22 10.63
CA GLN A 67 -12.38 -5.12 9.56
C GLN A 67 -11.96 -5.83 8.28
N TRP A 68 -10.82 -6.49 8.25
CA TRP A 68 -10.35 -7.17 7.05
C TRP A 68 -11.28 -8.27 6.56
N ALA A 69 -11.95 -8.96 7.49
CA ALA A 69 -12.83 -10.05 7.13
C ALA A 69 -13.98 -9.59 6.22
N GLY A 70 -14.54 -8.43 6.49
CA GLY A 70 -15.63 -7.87 5.68
C GLY A 70 -15.13 -7.13 4.44
N ALA A 71 -13.88 -6.66 4.45
CA ALA A 71 -13.25 -5.96 3.34
C ALA A 71 -14.10 -4.82 2.76
N LYS A 72 -14.88 -4.15 3.61
CA LYS A 72 -15.78 -3.09 3.17
C LYS A 72 -14.98 -1.89 2.70
N GLY A 73 -15.29 -1.40 1.51
CA GLY A 73 -14.60 -0.26 0.92
C GLY A 73 -13.60 -0.64 -0.16
N LEU A 74 -13.22 -1.92 -0.25
CA LEU A 74 -12.39 -2.38 -1.36
C LEU A 74 -13.22 -2.46 -2.63
N SER A 75 -12.55 -2.27 -3.77
CA SER A 75 -13.19 -2.34 -5.08
C SER A 75 -12.94 -3.70 -5.72
N ARG A 76 -13.98 -4.28 -6.32
CA ARG A 76 -13.82 -5.49 -7.11
C ARG A 76 -13.43 -5.19 -8.56
N ASP A 77 -13.62 -3.96 -9.00
CA ASP A 77 -13.38 -3.57 -10.38
C ASP A 77 -12.05 -2.84 -10.58
N LYS A 78 -11.55 -2.23 -9.53
CA LYS A 78 -10.32 -1.43 -9.56
C LYS A 78 -9.17 -2.16 -8.89
N THR A 79 -7.96 -1.71 -9.13
CA THR A 79 -6.80 -2.15 -8.36
C THR A 79 -6.80 -1.46 -7.00
N ASN A 80 -6.78 -2.24 -5.94
CA ASN A 80 -6.72 -1.72 -4.58
C ASN A 80 -5.25 -1.50 -4.19
N VAL A 81 -4.92 -0.26 -3.84
CA VAL A 81 -3.56 0.11 -3.45
C VAL A 81 -3.52 0.18 -1.92
N ILE A 82 -2.84 -0.76 -1.31
CA ILE A 82 -2.84 -0.94 0.15
C ILE A 82 -1.64 -0.24 0.76
N TYR A 83 -1.83 0.52 1.84
CA TYR A 83 -0.69 1.10 2.55
C TYR A 83 -0.88 1.06 4.07
N CYS A 84 0.24 1.10 4.77
CA CYS A 84 0.29 1.22 6.22
C CYS A 84 1.25 2.36 6.61
N TYR A 85 2.01 2.19 7.70
CA TYR A 85 2.80 3.28 8.27
C TYR A 85 4.10 3.57 7.53
N SER A 86 4.89 2.54 7.22
CA SER A 86 6.26 2.72 6.73
C SER A 86 6.73 1.51 5.91
N GLN A 87 7.93 1.64 5.34
CA GLN A 87 8.57 0.58 4.56
C GLN A 87 8.79 -0.71 5.38
N THR A 88 9.06 -0.58 6.66
CA THR A 88 9.33 -1.74 7.52
C THR A 88 8.07 -2.31 8.16
N CYS A 89 6.92 -1.69 7.96
CA CYS A 89 5.66 -2.20 8.46
C CYS A 89 5.11 -3.25 7.48
N HIS A 90 4.85 -4.45 7.98
CA HIS A 90 4.34 -5.54 7.14
C HIS A 90 2.81 -5.64 7.14
N LEU A 91 2.14 -4.69 7.78
CA LEU A 91 0.67 -4.72 7.90
C LEU A 91 -0.02 -4.66 6.54
N ALA A 92 0.47 -3.80 5.64
CA ALA A 92 -0.12 -3.69 4.30
C ALA A 92 0.05 -4.99 3.51
N ALA A 93 1.23 -5.62 3.59
CA ALA A 93 1.47 -6.89 2.91
C ALA A 93 0.57 -7.99 3.46
N ALA A 94 0.39 -8.05 4.79
CA ALA A 94 -0.49 -9.02 5.42
C ALA A 94 -1.96 -8.80 4.98
N ALA A 95 -2.39 -7.55 4.94
CA ALA A 95 -3.73 -7.20 4.46
C ALA A 95 -3.92 -7.62 3.00
N ALA A 96 -2.91 -7.33 2.16
CA ALA A 96 -2.96 -7.68 0.74
C ALA A 96 -3.10 -9.19 0.53
N VAL A 97 -2.45 -10.02 1.37
CA VAL A 97 -2.62 -11.47 1.32
C VAL A 97 -4.09 -11.84 1.54
N GLU A 98 -4.69 -11.30 2.61
CA GLU A 98 -6.08 -11.63 2.93
C GLU A 98 -7.06 -11.14 1.87
N PHE A 99 -6.89 -9.91 1.40
CA PHE A 99 -7.77 -9.35 0.38
C PHE A 99 -7.63 -10.07 -0.96
N SER A 100 -6.40 -10.43 -1.33
CA SER A 100 -6.16 -11.19 -2.57
C SER A 100 -6.82 -12.56 -2.52
N LYS A 101 -6.77 -13.24 -1.37
CA LYS A 101 -7.46 -14.50 -1.18
C LYS A 101 -8.97 -14.39 -1.32
N LYS A 102 -9.53 -13.19 -1.08
CA LYS A 102 -10.96 -12.91 -1.25
C LYS A 102 -11.32 -12.50 -2.69
N GLY A 103 -10.33 -12.46 -3.58
CA GLY A 103 -10.55 -12.15 -5.00
C GLY A 103 -10.38 -10.67 -5.36
N PHE A 104 -9.85 -9.85 -4.47
CA PHE A 104 -9.56 -8.45 -4.79
C PHE A 104 -8.18 -8.31 -5.42
N SER A 105 -8.07 -7.51 -6.48
CA SER A 105 -6.78 -7.15 -7.06
C SER A 105 -6.08 -6.14 -6.16
N CYS A 106 -4.88 -6.46 -5.69
CA CYS A 106 -4.15 -5.62 -4.74
C CYS A 106 -2.71 -5.39 -5.14
N ILE A 107 -2.23 -4.18 -4.89
CA ILE A 107 -0.80 -3.85 -4.92
C ILE A 107 -0.47 -3.07 -3.64
N GLU A 108 0.80 -3.00 -3.30
CA GLU A 108 1.25 -2.30 -2.10
C GLU A 108 1.92 -0.97 -2.47
N LEU A 109 1.60 0.10 -1.72
CA LEU A 109 2.36 1.34 -1.79
C LEU A 109 3.65 1.18 -0.99
N GLU A 110 4.78 1.18 -1.68
CA GLU A 110 6.08 1.08 -1.02
C GLU A 110 6.35 2.31 -0.17
N GLY A 111 6.86 2.08 1.02
CA GLY A 111 7.20 3.13 1.97
C GLY A 111 6.07 3.58 2.86
N GLY A 112 4.84 3.23 2.57
CA GLY A 112 3.69 3.56 3.39
C GLY A 112 3.42 5.05 3.50
N PHE A 113 2.64 5.44 4.51
CA PHE A 113 2.21 6.83 4.68
C PHE A 113 3.38 7.79 4.93
N ILE A 114 4.40 7.37 5.67
CA ILE A 114 5.52 8.26 5.96
C ILE A 114 6.27 8.66 4.69
N THR A 115 6.40 7.76 3.73
CA THR A 115 7.05 8.07 2.45
C THR A 115 6.19 9.02 1.62
N TRP A 116 4.87 8.83 1.65
CA TRP A 116 3.93 9.78 1.02
C TRP A 116 4.11 11.18 1.59
N GLN A 117 4.15 11.31 2.91
CA GLN A 117 4.34 12.60 3.58
C GLN A 117 5.69 13.23 3.25
N ARG A 118 6.76 12.44 3.23
CA ARG A 118 8.11 12.93 2.92
C ARG A 118 8.24 13.42 1.49
N ALA A 119 7.38 12.95 0.60
CA ALA A 119 7.31 13.44 -0.77
C ALA A 119 6.48 14.72 -0.89
N SER A 120 5.98 15.25 0.21
CA SER A 120 5.17 16.48 0.26
C SER A 120 3.91 16.40 -0.58
N LEU A 121 3.30 15.23 -0.63
CA LEU A 121 2.08 15.00 -1.38
C LEU A 121 0.85 15.35 -0.54
N PRO A 122 -0.31 15.62 -1.17
CA PRO A 122 -1.51 16.04 -0.44
C PRO A 122 -1.99 15.01 0.59
N VAL A 123 -2.47 15.50 1.72
CA VAL A 123 -3.00 14.70 2.82
C VAL A 123 -4.38 15.22 3.19
N THR A 124 -5.33 14.32 3.37
CA THR A 124 -6.67 14.62 3.82
C THR A 124 -6.79 14.32 5.31
N GLN A 125 -7.48 15.16 6.06
CA GLN A 125 -7.76 14.94 7.49
C GLN A 125 -9.27 14.91 7.71
N THR A 126 -9.71 13.99 8.57
CA THR A 126 -11.10 13.95 9.05
C THR A 126 -11.19 14.39 10.50
N ALA A 127 -10.19 14.03 11.30
CA ALA A 127 -10.13 14.45 12.70
C ALA A 127 -9.86 15.95 12.80
N GLY A 128 -10.43 16.62 13.79
CA GLY A 128 -10.21 18.02 14.07
C GLY A 128 -10.93 18.98 13.14
N LYS A 129 -11.78 18.50 12.28
CA LYS A 129 -12.65 19.37 11.50
C LYS A 129 -13.75 19.91 12.40
N ALA A 130 -13.77 21.19 12.49
CA ALA A 130 -14.80 21.85 13.27
C ALA A 130 -16.16 21.71 12.62
#